data_3b7b850bbe74543ed3ecb904d852b665
#
_entry.id   3b7b850bbe74543ed3ecb904d852b665
#
_cell.length_a   1.000
_cell.length_b   1.000
_cell.length_c   1.000
_cell.angle_alpha   90.00
_cell.angle_beta   90.00
_cell.angle_gamma   90.00
#
_symmetry.space_group_name_H-M   'P 1'
#
loop_
_entity.id
_entity.type
_entity.pdbx_description
1 polymer ?
#
loop_
_entity_poly.entity_id
_entity_poly.type
_entity_poly.pdbx_seq_one_letter_code
_entity_poly.pdbx_strand_id
1 'polypeptide(L)'
;AHEENWWNPTFGKAWTYASLKGSYSLTADRGPAGVTNSLAVFSSFTPFRPSTTASETGITLYDLENSELTYEKKHELNIGVALGFVDNRINVEFDWYRRNNYDLIGYVQTMGVGGQTTKLANDATMQSTGCEFTISTVNIKAKDFKWTTDWIFGWAENEITKLQSRSQVYQLVNGYGRKQGRPVGALYSIPFAGLTEEGLPTFYIDADRTQIAGPANYDAIYFQEYENVDYLKYEGTIDPKITGSFGNTFSWKGLKLNVFFTYSFGNVLRLDPLCPVYGSDYSDLTASMKEMKNRWMIPGDEQITTIPAIATVRQMREINALNNAYSAYNYSTERVAKGDFIRLKELSLAYDLPKKYFEGQKAVSSFGVKVSATNLWLAYADKKLNGRDPEYYNSGGVSSPVPRQFT
;
A
#
# COMPACT_ATOMS: atom_id res chain seq x y z
N ALA A 1 -21.50 -25.13 -22.02
CA ALA A 1 -21.76 -24.98 -23.45
C ALA A 1 -20.96 -25.99 -24.30
N HIS A 2 -19.73 -26.34 -23.91
CA HIS A 2 -18.86 -27.30 -24.64
C HIS A 2 -19.42 -28.74 -24.67
N GLU A 3 -20.34 -29.09 -23.79
CA GLU A 3 -21.03 -30.39 -23.75
C GLU A 3 -22.25 -30.43 -24.68
N GLU A 4 -22.68 -29.31 -25.23
CA GLU A 4 -23.83 -29.20 -26.10
C GLU A 4 -23.50 -29.71 -27.51
N ASN A 5 -24.45 -30.41 -28.13
CA ASN A 5 -24.26 -31.03 -29.42
C ASN A 5 -23.91 -30.05 -30.57
N TRP A 6 -24.31 -28.80 -30.45
CA TRP A 6 -24.01 -27.75 -31.45
C TRP A 6 -22.59 -27.19 -31.32
N TRP A 7 -21.93 -27.33 -30.15
CA TRP A 7 -20.60 -26.77 -29.89
C TRP A 7 -19.51 -27.37 -30.78
N ASN A 8 -19.42 -28.68 -30.80
CA ASN A 8 -18.38 -29.39 -31.52
C ASN A 8 -18.30 -29.10 -33.03
N PRO A 9 -19.41 -29.10 -33.82
CA PRO A 9 -19.35 -28.78 -35.23
C PRO A 9 -19.04 -27.31 -35.53
N THR A 10 -19.38 -26.41 -34.59
CA THR A 10 -19.27 -24.96 -34.80
C THR A 10 -17.96 -24.39 -34.28
N PHE A 11 -17.58 -24.73 -33.04
CA PHE A 11 -16.45 -24.12 -32.32
C PHE A 11 -15.39 -25.12 -31.85
N GLY A 12 -15.71 -26.40 -31.74
CA GLY A 12 -14.88 -27.42 -31.08
C GLY A 12 -13.51 -27.68 -31.68
N LYS A 13 -13.25 -27.23 -32.92
CA LYS A 13 -11.91 -27.30 -33.52
C LYS A 13 -10.94 -26.25 -32.96
N ALA A 14 -11.43 -25.10 -32.57
CA ALA A 14 -10.63 -23.99 -32.03
C ALA A 14 -10.82 -23.79 -30.52
N TRP A 15 -12.04 -23.97 -30.04
CA TRP A 15 -12.46 -23.72 -28.66
C TRP A 15 -12.77 -25.06 -27.97
N THR A 16 -12.01 -25.38 -26.95
CA THR A 16 -12.22 -26.62 -26.19
C THR A 16 -13.37 -26.45 -25.20
N TYR A 17 -13.41 -25.28 -24.54
CA TYR A 17 -14.54 -24.90 -23.67
C TYR A 17 -14.69 -23.39 -23.60
N ALA A 18 -15.90 -22.95 -23.19
CA ALA A 18 -16.20 -21.58 -22.78
C ALA A 18 -17.19 -21.60 -21.62
N SER A 19 -16.91 -20.76 -20.63
CA SER A 19 -17.79 -20.58 -19.48
C SER A 19 -17.95 -19.08 -19.21
N LEU A 20 -19.19 -18.64 -19.01
CA LEU A 20 -19.53 -17.30 -18.54
C LEU A 20 -20.13 -17.42 -17.14
N LYS A 21 -19.62 -16.63 -16.23
CA LYS A 21 -20.07 -16.56 -14.84
C LYS A 21 -20.54 -15.15 -14.54
N GLY A 22 -21.60 -15.00 -13.79
CA GLY A 22 -22.08 -13.72 -13.28
C GLY A 22 -22.62 -13.91 -11.88
N SER A 23 -22.25 -13.02 -10.97
CA SER A 23 -22.81 -13.02 -9.62
C SER A 23 -23.02 -11.58 -9.14
N TYR A 24 -24.08 -11.40 -8.40
CA TYR A 24 -24.36 -10.19 -7.67
C TYR A 24 -24.64 -10.53 -6.22
N SER A 25 -23.93 -9.88 -5.29
CA SER A 25 -24.09 -10.11 -3.86
C SER A 25 -24.36 -8.80 -3.12
N LEU A 26 -25.13 -8.92 -2.05
CA LEU A 26 -25.49 -7.87 -1.13
C LEU A 26 -25.15 -8.35 0.28
N THR A 27 -24.20 -7.68 0.92
CA THR A 27 -23.78 -8.01 2.27
C THR A 27 -23.88 -6.80 3.18
N ALA A 28 -24.18 -7.03 4.46
CA ALA A 28 -24.18 -5.99 5.47
C ALA A 28 -23.22 -6.38 6.61
N ASP A 29 -22.49 -5.40 7.12
CA ASP A 29 -21.59 -5.53 8.25
C ASP A 29 -21.94 -4.47 9.29
N ARG A 30 -21.85 -4.81 10.56
CA ARG A 30 -22.10 -3.84 11.64
C ARG A 30 -20.94 -2.88 11.90
N GLY A 31 -19.84 -3.02 11.17
CA GLY A 31 -18.64 -2.20 11.33
C GLY A 31 -17.76 -2.63 12.51
N PRO A 32 -16.85 -1.74 12.96
CA PRO A 32 -15.88 -2.03 14.02
C PRO A 32 -16.54 -2.49 15.33
N ALA A 33 -15.88 -3.35 16.09
CA ALA A 33 -16.41 -3.94 17.33
C ALA A 33 -16.83 -2.94 18.42
N GLY A 34 -16.30 -1.71 18.38
CA GLY A 34 -16.65 -0.61 19.30
C GLY A 34 -17.97 0.09 18.94
N VAL A 35 -18.57 -0.19 17.78
CA VAL A 35 -19.81 0.44 17.31
C VAL A 35 -21.01 -0.38 17.79
N THR A 36 -21.34 -0.29 19.04
CA THR A 36 -22.42 -1.13 19.61
C THR A 36 -23.66 -0.37 20.06
N ASN A 37 -23.56 0.95 20.26
CA ASN A 37 -24.63 1.72 20.88
C ASN A 37 -25.09 2.87 20.01
N SER A 38 -26.38 2.92 19.71
CA SER A 38 -27.04 4.08 19.12
C SER A 38 -27.40 5.14 20.18
N LEU A 39 -27.40 4.77 21.47
CA LEU A 39 -27.72 5.64 22.60
C LEU A 39 -26.47 6.23 23.24
N ALA A 40 -26.61 7.39 23.89
CA ALA A 40 -25.55 7.98 24.67
C ALA A 40 -25.09 7.06 25.81
N VAL A 41 -23.78 6.92 25.97
CA VAL A 41 -23.16 6.10 27.02
C VAL A 41 -22.54 7.03 28.07
N PHE A 42 -22.89 6.82 29.33
CA PHE A 42 -22.32 7.53 30.45
C PHE A 42 -21.42 6.62 31.26
N SER A 43 -20.32 7.14 31.73
CA SER A 43 -19.42 6.45 32.65
C SER A 43 -19.25 7.24 33.94
N SER A 44 -19.07 6.51 35.05
CA SER A 44 -18.74 7.13 36.32
C SER A 44 -17.23 7.38 36.44
N PHE A 45 -16.83 8.49 37.04
CA PHE A 45 -15.45 8.78 37.37
C PHE A 45 -15.35 9.41 38.75
N THR A 46 -14.20 9.28 39.40
CA THR A 46 -13.92 9.95 40.68
C THR A 46 -13.13 11.21 40.37
N PRO A 47 -13.71 12.41 40.56
CA PRO A 47 -12.99 13.67 40.32
C PRO A 47 -11.80 13.79 41.27
N PHE A 48 -10.67 14.33 40.77
CA PHE A 48 -9.55 14.67 41.61
C PHE A 48 -9.95 15.82 42.54
N ARG A 49 -9.88 15.58 43.86
CA ARG A 49 -10.06 16.62 44.89
C ARG A 49 -8.86 16.65 45.83
N PRO A 50 -8.44 17.82 46.29
CA PRO A 50 -7.30 17.93 47.20
C PRO A 50 -7.55 17.31 48.59
N SER A 51 -8.81 16.94 48.93
CA SER A 51 -9.19 16.33 50.20
C SER A 51 -9.45 14.85 50.07
N THR A 52 -8.81 14.03 50.89
CA THR A 52 -8.93 12.57 50.91
C THR A 52 -10.20 12.06 51.60
N THR A 53 -11.03 12.92 52.18
CA THR A 53 -12.20 12.54 52.99
C THR A 53 -13.53 12.56 52.25
N ALA A 54 -13.59 13.07 51.03
CA ALA A 54 -14.81 13.12 50.23
C ALA A 54 -14.56 12.48 48.85
N SER A 55 -14.94 11.23 48.66
CA SER A 55 -15.03 10.61 47.35
C SER A 55 -16.46 10.77 46.82
N GLU A 56 -16.66 11.78 46.00
CA GLU A 56 -17.89 11.92 45.22
C GLU A 56 -17.68 11.30 43.86
N THR A 57 -18.67 10.57 43.35
CA THR A 57 -18.67 10.01 42.02
C THR A 57 -19.30 11.02 41.06
N GLY A 58 -18.56 11.41 40.02
CA GLY A 58 -19.07 12.18 38.90
C GLY A 58 -19.54 11.27 37.78
N ILE A 59 -20.37 11.81 36.89
CA ILE A 59 -20.80 11.17 35.66
C ILE A 59 -20.24 11.96 34.48
N THR A 60 -19.60 11.28 33.53
CA THR A 60 -19.15 11.87 32.28
C THR A 60 -19.81 11.17 31.10
N LEU A 61 -20.04 11.91 30.01
CA LEU A 61 -20.49 11.35 28.74
C LEU A 61 -19.30 10.63 28.11
N TYR A 62 -19.44 9.33 27.89
CA TYR A 62 -18.40 8.48 27.25
C TYR A 62 -18.59 8.42 25.73
N ASP A 63 -19.82 8.12 25.27
CA ASP A 63 -20.19 8.13 23.87
C ASP A 63 -21.42 8.98 23.62
N LEU A 64 -21.40 9.75 22.53
CA LEU A 64 -22.53 10.54 22.05
C LEU A 64 -23.60 9.63 21.45
N GLU A 65 -24.85 10.06 21.58
CA GLU A 65 -25.97 9.45 20.83
C GLU A 65 -25.68 9.43 19.32
N ASN A 66 -26.02 8.30 18.69
CA ASN A 66 -25.88 8.11 17.25
C ASN A 66 -27.07 7.31 16.68
N SER A 67 -28.26 7.91 16.76
CA SER A 67 -29.51 7.30 16.32
C SER A 67 -29.59 7.07 14.80
N GLU A 68 -28.72 7.72 14.02
CA GLU A 68 -28.64 7.59 12.55
C GLU A 68 -27.66 6.46 12.12
N LEU A 69 -27.01 5.79 13.07
CA LEU A 69 -26.05 4.74 12.76
C LEU A 69 -26.74 3.55 12.07
N THR A 70 -26.25 3.18 10.90
CA THR A 70 -26.71 2.01 10.14
C THR A 70 -25.55 1.09 9.79
N TYR A 71 -25.88 -0.14 9.37
CA TYR A 71 -24.90 -1.12 8.91
C TYR A 71 -24.15 -0.62 7.66
N GLU A 72 -22.88 -0.98 7.58
CA GLU A 72 -22.13 -0.89 6.34
C GLU A 72 -22.74 -1.85 5.32
N LYS A 73 -22.93 -1.39 4.07
CA LYS A 73 -23.54 -2.17 2.99
C LYS A 73 -22.56 -2.32 1.84
N LYS A 74 -22.41 -3.53 1.36
CA LYS A 74 -21.56 -3.85 0.22
C LYS A 74 -22.39 -4.48 -0.89
N HIS A 75 -22.38 -3.85 -2.06
CA HIS A 75 -22.95 -4.36 -3.29
C HIS A 75 -21.78 -4.76 -4.21
N GLU A 76 -21.74 -5.98 -4.65
CA GLU A 76 -20.66 -6.51 -5.48
C GLU A 76 -21.21 -7.22 -6.71
N LEU A 77 -20.80 -6.76 -7.88
CA LEU A 77 -21.05 -7.39 -9.17
C LEU A 77 -19.74 -7.99 -9.67
N ASN A 78 -19.77 -9.29 -10.00
CA ASN A 78 -18.67 -10.00 -10.62
C ASN A 78 -19.12 -10.61 -11.96
N ILE A 79 -18.27 -10.48 -12.99
CA ILE A 79 -18.46 -11.10 -14.30
C ILE A 79 -17.17 -11.79 -14.67
N GLY A 80 -17.25 -13.11 -14.89
CA GLY A 80 -16.09 -13.94 -15.23
C GLY A 80 -16.29 -14.68 -16.53
N VAL A 81 -15.21 -14.82 -17.30
CA VAL A 81 -15.14 -15.59 -18.54
C VAL A 81 -13.97 -16.54 -18.45
N ALA A 82 -14.20 -17.83 -18.72
CA ALA A 82 -13.13 -18.82 -18.81
C ALA A 82 -13.20 -19.53 -20.17
N LEU A 83 -12.08 -19.53 -20.90
CA LEU A 83 -11.96 -20.03 -22.25
C LEU A 83 -10.79 -21.02 -22.36
N GLY A 84 -11.02 -22.14 -23.03
CA GLY A 84 -9.98 -23.09 -23.38
C GLY A 84 -9.87 -23.25 -24.88
N PHE A 85 -8.65 -23.25 -25.41
CA PHE A 85 -8.37 -23.35 -26.82
C PHE A 85 -7.39 -24.50 -27.10
N VAL A 86 -7.51 -25.10 -28.31
CA VAL A 86 -6.58 -26.09 -28.87
C VAL A 86 -6.33 -27.22 -27.86
N ASP A 87 -7.37 -27.97 -27.50
CA ASP A 87 -7.33 -29.06 -26.52
C ASP A 87 -6.74 -28.65 -25.18
N ASN A 88 -7.18 -27.49 -24.65
CA ASN A 88 -6.70 -26.88 -23.42
C ASN A 88 -5.20 -26.55 -23.39
N ARG A 89 -4.60 -26.35 -24.56
CA ARG A 89 -3.22 -25.86 -24.62
C ARG A 89 -3.10 -24.40 -24.27
N ILE A 90 -4.17 -23.63 -24.45
CA ILE A 90 -4.26 -22.23 -24.04
C ILE A 90 -5.53 -22.10 -23.20
N ASN A 91 -5.38 -21.76 -21.94
CA ASN A 91 -6.47 -21.47 -21.04
C ASN A 91 -6.38 -20.01 -20.61
N VAL A 92 -7.51 -19.32 -20.71
CA VAL A 92 -7.64 -17.89 -20.39
C VAL A 92 -8.80 -17.75 -19.43
N GLU A 93 -8.56 -17.08 -18.31
CA GLU A 93 -9.59 -16.66 -17.38
C GLU A 93 -9.52 -15.13 -17.23
N PHE A 94 -10.67 -14.51 -17.29
CA PHE A 94 -10.83 -13.07 -17.08
C PHE A 94 -12.00 -12.86 -16.14
N ASP A 95 -11.76 -12.15 -15.04
CA ASP A 95 -12.78 -11.75 -14.07
C ASP A 95 -12.74 -10.23 -13.94
N TRP A 96 -13.90 -9.63 -13.98
CA TRP A 96 -14.10 -8.21 -13.71
C TRP A 96 -15.07 -8.05 -12.56
N TYR A 97 -14.78 -7.12 -11.64
CA TYR A 97 -15.64 -6.82 -10.52
C TYR A 97 -15.81 -5.33 -10.30
N ARG A 98 -16.99 -4.98 -9.74
CA ARG A 98 -17.27 -3.67 -9.20
C ARG A 98 -17.95 -3.81 -7.85
N ARG A 99 -17.37 -3.16 -6.84
CA ARG A 99 -17.86 -3.11 -5.46
C ARG A 99 -18.24 -1.69 -5.11
N ASN A 100 -19.43 -1.49 -4.55
CA ASN A 100 -19.84 -0.24 -3.96
C ASN A 100 -20.10 -0.49 -2.47
N ASN A 101 -19.31 0.16 -1.63
CA ASN A 101 -19.44 0.11 -0.18
C ASN A 101 -20.11 1.40 0.27
N TYR A 102 -21.26 1.29 0.90
CA TYR A 102 -22.07 2.40 1.38
C TYR A 102 -22.06 2.43 2.90
N ASP A 103 -22.25 3.61 3.45
CA ASP A 103 -22.44 3.84 4.88
C ASP A 103 -21.24 3.32 5.72
N LEU A 104 -20.01 3.39 5.17
CA LEU A 104 -18.80 3.00 5.88
C LEU A 104 -18.66 3.81 7.17
N ILE A 105 -18.38 3.12 8.27
CA ILE A 105 -18.29 3.72 9.59
C ILE A 105 -16.89 4.25 9.85
N GLY A 106 -16.83 5.51 10.27
CA GLY A 106 -15.58 6.20 10.58
C GLY A 106 -15.76 7.24 11.67
N TYR A 107 -14.64 7.82 12.13
CA TYR A 107 -14.68 8.92 13.07
C TYR A 107 -15.02 10.22 12.33
N VAL A 108 -16.13 10.84 12.73
CA VAL A 108 -16.52 12.18 12.30
C VAL A 108 -16.30 13.19 13.43
N GLN A 109 -15.90 14.39 13.03
CA GLN A 109 -15.71 15.49 13.96
C GLN A 109 -17.07 16.04 14.43
N THR A 110 -17.15 16.42 15.70
CA THR A 110 -18.31 17.03 16.32
C THR A 110 -17.97 18.43 16.82
N MET A 111 -18.97 19.20 17.20
CA MET A 111 -18.78 20.56 17.74
C MET A 111 -18.13 20.58 19.13
N GLY A 112 -17.80 19.44 19.73
CA GLY A 112 -17.21 19.34 21.07
C GLY A 112 -18.19 19.61 22.21
N VAL A 113 -19.48 19.78 21.94
CA VAL A 113 -20.52 19.93 22.98
C VAL A 113 -20.61 18.63 23.77
N GLY A 114 -20.54 18.73 25.10
CA GLY A 114 -20.47 17.54 25.96
C GLY A 114 -19.07 16.93 26.13
N GLY A 115 -18.01 17.59 25.58
CA GLY A 115 -16.62 17.18 25.75
C GLY A 115 -16.14 16.14 24.72
N GLN A 116 -17.02 15.69 23.81
CA GLN A 116 -16.65 14.75 22.75
C GLN A 116 -16.41 15.51 21.43
N THR A 117 -15.19 15.42 20.90
CA THR A 117 -14.79 16.08 19.65
C THR A 117 -14.89 15.18 18.43
N THR A 118 -15.10 13.88 18.64
CA THR A 118 -15.29 12.90 17.58
C THR A 118 -16.33 11.86 17.98
N LYS A 119 -17.06 11.32 17.01
CA LYS A 119 -17.94 10.16 17.19
C LYS A 119 -17.80 9.20 16.01
N LEU A 120 -18.11 7.92 16.20
CA LEU A 120 -18.25 6.95 15.13
C LEU A 120 -19.61 7.17 14.43
N ALA A 121 -19.60 7.35 13.13
CA ALA A 121 -20.81 7.55 12.31
C ALA A 121 -20.61 6.95 10.91
N ASN A 122 -21.66 6.87 10.12
CA ASN A 122 -21.58 6.50 8.71
C ASN A 122 -20.96 7.67 7.93
N ASP A 123 -19.68 7.59 7.69
CA ASP A 123 -18.81 8.69 7.21
C ASP A 123 -18.63 8.68 5.69
N ALA A 124 -18.49 7.51 5.08
CA ALA A 124 -18.00 7.43 3.72
C ALA A 124 -18.77 6.44 2.82
N THR A 125 -18.69 6.69 1.53
CA THR A 125 -19.05 5.74 0.47
C THR A 125 -17.83 5.54 -0.43
N MET A 126 -17.52 4.30 -0.78
CA MET A 126 -16.37 3.93 -1.60
C MET A 126 -16.79 3.01 -2.74
N GLN A 127 -16.18 3.22 -3.89
CA GLN A 127 -16.27 2.32 -5.03
C GLN A 127 -14.92 1.66 -5.28
N SER A 128 -14.91 0.36 -5.58
CA SER A 128 -13.72 -0.36 -6.04
C SER A 128 -14.05 -1.05 -7.35
N THR A 129 -13.15 -0.98 -8.31
CA THR A 129 -13.26 -1.66 -9.61
C THR A 129 -11.94 -2.35 -9.89
N GLY A 130 -12.01 -3.56 -10.39
CA GLY A 130 -10.80 -4.30 -10.77
C GLY A 130 -11.07 -5.36 -11.81
N CYS A 131 -9.99 -5.87 -12.38
CA CYS A 131 -10.00 -7.04 -13.24
C CYS A 131 -8.80 -7.93 -12.97
N GLU A 132 -9.01 -9.21 -13.15
CA GLU A 132 -8.01 -10.25 -13.05
C GLU A 132 -7.96 -11.02 -14.35
N PHE A 133 -6.75 -11.34 -14.78
CA PHE A 133 -6.52 -12.04 -16.03
C PHE A 133 -5.46 -13.12 -15.80
N THR A 134 -5.81 -14.36 -16.12
CA THR A 134 -4.91 -15.52 -16.00
C THR A 134 -4.79 -16.19 -17.35
N ILE A 135 -3.56 -16.39 -17.81
CA ILE A 135 -3.26 -17.19 -18.99
C ILE A 135 -2.33 -18.33 -18.59
N SER A 136 -2.74 -19.56 -18.92
CA SER A 136 -1.88 -20.74 -18.83
C SER A 136 -1.75 -21.35 -20.21
N THR A 137 -0.49 -21.53 -20.66
CA THR A 137 -0.22 -22.06 -21.99
C THR A 137 0.73 -23.24 -21.97
N VAL A 138 0.49 -24.22 -22.86
CA VAL A 138 1.45 -25.25 -23.24
C VAL A 138 2.05 -24.85 -24.57
N ASN A 139 3.16 -24.10 -24.53
CA ASN A 139 3.80 -23.55 -25.73
C ASN A 139 4.33 -24.65 -26.63
N ILE A 140 5.07 -25.59 -26.03
CA ILE A 140 5.63 -26.74 -26.73
C ILE A 140 5.31 -28.03 -25.96
N LYS A 141 4.82 -29.03 -26.65
CA LYS A 141 4.59 -30.39 -26.14
C LYS A 141 5.15 -31.39 -27.14
N ALA A 142 6.41 -31.79 -26.93
CA ALA A 142 7.09 -32.84 -27.71
C ALA A 142 7.29 -34.09 -26.84
N LYS A 143 7.81 -35.17 -27.40
CA LYS A 143 8.01 -36.45 -26.68
C LYS A 143 8.86 -36.30 -25.44
N ASP A 144 9.96 -35.56 -25.52
CA ASP A 144 10.94 -35.42 -24.47
C ASP A 144 11.01 -33.98 -23.89
N PHE A 145 10.28 -33.01 -24.47
CA PHE A 145 10.36 -31.61 -24.10
C PHE A 145 8.96 -30.99 -23.95
N LYS A 146 8.74 -30.32 -22.85
CA LYS A 146 7.52 -29.54 -22.58
C LYS A 146 7.91 -28.16 -22.07
N TRP A 147 7.30 -27.12 -22.63
CA TRP A 147 7.38 -25.75 -22.17
C TRP A 147 6.01 -25.21 -21.89
N THR A 148 5.79 -24.73 -20.64
CA THR A 148 4.55 -24.07 -20.22
C THR A 148 4.86 -22.67 -19.71
N THR A 149 3.90 -21.76 -19.91
CA THR A 149 3.93 -20.41 -19.38
C THR A 149 2.64 -20.14 -18.63
N ASP A 150 2.76 -19.56 -17.44
CA ASP A 150 1.65 -19.06 -16.63
C ASP A 150 1.83 -17.56 -16.40
N TRP A 151 0.83 -16.77 -16.75
CA TRP A 151 0.81 -15.34 -16.54
C TRP A 151 -0.44 -14.95 -15.81
N ILE A 152 -0.26 -14.22 -14.68
CA ILE A 152 -1.32 -13.67 -13.87
C ILE A 152 -1.16 -12.16 -13.85
N PHE A 153 -2.23 -11.44 -14.11
CA PHE A 153 -2.32 -9.99 -14.06
C PHE A 153 -3.56 -9.60 -13.29
N GLY A 154 -3.42 -8.70 -12.33
CA GLY A 154 -4.51 -8.07 -11.60
C GLY A 154 -4.38 -6.57 -11.67
N TRP A 155 -5.49 -5.89 -11.91
CA TRP A 155 -5.61 -4.45 -11.79
C TRP A 155 -6.78 -4.12 -10.87
N ALA A 156 -6.56 -3.22 -9.93
CA ALA A 156 -7.58 -2.74 -9.01
C ALA A 156 -7.41 -1.26 -8.71
N GLU A 157 -8.51 -0.54 -8.61
CA GLU A 157 -8.56 0.85 -8.20
C GLU A 157 -9.76 1.08 -7.28
N ASN A 158 -9.58 1.91 -6.26
CA ASN A 158 -10.66 2.33 -5.38
C ASN A 158 -10.74 3.85 -5.32
N GLU A 159 -11.93 4.37 -5.03
CA GLU A 159 -12.21 5.79 -4.90
C GLU A 159 -13.24 6.04 -3.81
N ILE A 160 -13.00 7.02 -2.97
CA ILE A 160 -13.97 7.54 -2.00
C ILE A 160 -14.91 8.49 -2.75
N THR A 161 -16.14 8.03 -3.00
CA THR A 161 -17.13 8.81 -3.77
C THR A 161 -17.89 9.83 -2.91
N LYS A 162 -18.00 9.58 -1.60
CA LYS A 162 -18.61 10.48 -0.62
C LYS A 162 -17.82 10.39 0.70
N LEU A 163 -17.60 11.53 1.32
CA LEU A 163 -16.91 11.64 2.61
C LEU A 163 -17.50 12.81 3.39
N GLN A 164 -17.79 12.62 4.69
CA GLN A 164 -18.29 13.66 5.58
C GLN A 164 -17.16 14.25 6.44
N SER A 165 -16.23 13.41 6.88
CA SER A 165 -15.08 13.84 7.68
C SER A 165 -14.06 14.62 6.85
N ARG A 166 -13.26 15.43 7.54
CA ARG A 166 -12.13 16.17 6.95
C ARG A 166 -10.83 15.65 7.55
N SER A 167 -9.84 15.43 6.73
CA SER A 167 -8.51 15.02 7.19
C SER A 167 -7.58 16.21 7.34
N GLN A 168 -6.80 16.20 8.40
CA GLN A 168 -5.73 17.18 8.65
C GLN A 168 -4.54 16.93 7.73
N VAL A 169 -3.69 17.95 7.53
CA VAL A 169 -2.42 17.85 6.81
C VAL A 169 -1.61 16.64 7.29
N TYR A 170 -1.45 16.48 8.61
CA TYR A 170 -0.72 15.36 9.20
C TYR A 170 -1.25 14.00 8.76
N GLN A 171 -2.56 13.82 8.72
CA GLN A 171 -3.18 12.57 8.29
C GLN A 171 -2.95 12.29 6.81
N LEU A 172 -3.09 13.32 5.98
CA LEU A 172 -2.90 13.23 4.52
C LEU A 172 -1.45 12.87 4.14
N VAL A 173 -0.47 13.51 4.78
CA VAL A 173 0.94 13.26 4.47
C VAL A 173 1.46 11.94 5.01
N ASN A 174 0.81 11.38 6.04
CA ASN A 174 1.11 10.04 6.57
C ASN A 174 0.40 8.90 5.82
N GLY A 175 -0.51 9.21 4.88
CA GLY A 175 -1.18 8.21 4.04
C GLY A 175 -2.39 7.51 4.69
N TYR A 176 -2.86 7.96 5.85
CA TYR A 176 -4.12 7.47 6.46
C TYR A 176 -5.24 8.51 6.48
N GLY A 177 -4.97 9.72 5.98
CA GLY A 177 -5.99 10.72 5.71
C GLY A 177 -6.81 10.35 4.48
N ARG A 178 -8.07 10.78 4.45
CA ARG A 178 -9.02 10.51 3.39
C ARG A 178 -9.45 11.81 2.72
N LYS A 179 -9.62 11.78 1.39
CA LYS A 179 -10.15 12.89 0.61
C LYS A 179 -11.11 12.35 -0.44
N GLN A 180 -12.27 12.98 -0.59
CA GLN A 180 -13.24 12.61 -1.61
C GLN A 180 -12.64 12.73 -3.03
N GLY A 181 -12.99 11.81 -3.93
CA GLY A 181 -12.43 11.72 -5.27
C GLY A 181 -11.01 11.13 -5.33
N ARG A 182 -10.56 10.49 -4.24
CA ARG A 182 -9.25 9.88 -4.15
C ARG A 182 -9.32 8.46 -3.56
N PRO A 183 -8.31 7.61 -3.82
CA PRO A 183 -8.25 6.28 -3.21
C PRO A 183 -8.08 6.38 -1.69
N VAL A 184 -8.47 5.32 -0.98
CA VAL A 184 -8.34 5.23 0.49
C VAL A 184 -6.89 5.39 0.93
N GLY A 185 -5.95 4.79 0.23
CA GLY A 185 -4.52 4.88 0.48
C GLY A 185 -3.83 6.06 -0.23
N ALA A 186 -4.52 7.20 -0.42
CA ALA A 186 -3.93 8.37 -1.06
C ALA A 186 -2.79 8.97 -0.23
N LEU A 187 -1.62 9.12 -0.84
CA LEU A 187 -0.46 9.74 -0.24
C LEU A 187 -0.30 11.18 -0.75
N TYR A 188 -0.14 12.11 0.16
CA TYR A 188 0.09 13.51 -0.13
C TYR A 188 1.45 13.96 0.40
N SER A 189 2.03 14.98 -0.22
CA SER A 189 3.30 15.56 0.18
C SER A 189 3.21 17.07 0.29
N ILE A 190 4.01 17.66 1.17
CA ILE A 190 4.24 19.09 1.24
C ILE A 190 5.17 19.45 0.08
N PRO A 191 4.79 20.37 -0.82
CA PRO A 191 5.61 20.71 -1.97
C PRO A 191 6.91 21.40 -1.53
N PHE A 192 8.05 20.77 -1.83
CA PHE A 192 9.37 21.31 -1.54
C PHE A 192 9.71 22.43 -2.53
N ALA A 193 10.19 23.56 -2.04
CA ALA A 193 10.55 24.73 -2.86
C ALA A 193 12.07 24.88 -3.07
N GLY A 194 12.87 24.17 -2.27
CA GLY A 194 14.34 24.23 -2.34
C GLY A 194 14.98 24.43 -0.97
N LEU A 195 16.28 24.69 -0.98
CA LEU A 195 17.05 25.06 0.20
C LEU A 195 17.42 26.54 0.15
N THR A 196 17.57 27.18 1.30
CA THR A 196 18.18 28.52 1.41
C THR A 196 19.70 28.43 1.22
N GLU A 197 20.38 29.58 1.10
CA GLU A 197 21.84 29.66 1.07
C GLU A 197 22.52 29.11 2.34
N GLU A 198 21.76 28.96 3.44
CA GLU A 198 22.21 28.35 4.70
C GLU A 198 21.78 26.86 4.81
N GLY A 199 21.24 26.30 3.73
CA GLY A 199 20.84 24.90 3.68
C GLY A 199 19.54 24.55 4.42
N LEU A 200 18.71 25.54 4.78
CA LEU A 200 17.43 25.31 5.42
C LEU A 200 16.33 25.02 4.41
N PRO A 201 15.42 24.06 4.67
CA PRO A 201 14.40 23.66 3.70
C PRO A 201 13.29 24.71 3.57
N THR A 202 12.76 24.89 2.36
CA THR A 202 11.63 25.79 2.07
C THR A 202 10.50 25.04 1.38
N PHE A 203 9.26 25.51 1.56
CA PHE A 203 8.07 24.81 1.08
C PHE A 203 7.04 25.76 0.52
N TYR A 204 6.33 25.34 -0.52
CA TYR A 204 5.13 26.04 -0.98
C TYR A 204 3.95 25.71 -0.04
N ILE A 205 3.22 26.75 0.38
CA ILE A 205 2.11 26.67 1.33
C ILE A 205 0.77 27.12 0.74
N ASP A 206 0.74 27.35 -0.55
CA ASP A 206 -0.46 27.70 -1.33
C ASP A 206 -0.58 26.85 -2.60
N ALA A 207 -1.80 26.72 -3.12
CA ALA A 207 -2.08 25.90 -4.30
C ALA A 207 -1.41 26.43 -5.56
N ASP A 208 -1.28 27.76 -5.68
CA ASP A 208 -0.67 28.44 -6.83
C ASP A 208 0.86 28.49 -6.78
N ARG A 209 1.46 28.01 -5.67
CA ARG A 209 2.91 28.00 -5.41
C ARG A 209 3.56 29.37 -5.48
N THR A 210 2.87 30.36 -4.99
CA THR A 210 3.35 31.75 -4.90
C THR A 210 3.89 32.10 -3.53
N GLN A 211 3.41 31.42 -2.47
CA GLN A 211 3.83 31.65 -1.10
C GLN A 211 4.78 30.55 -0.64
N ILE A 212 5.89 30.97 -0.05
CA ILE A 212 6.94 30.07 0.44
C ILE A 212 7.06 30.21 1.96
N ALA A 213 6.97 29.09 2.67
CA ALA A 213 7.40 28.99 4.05
C ALA A 213 8.92 28.82 4.10
N GLY A 214 9.58 29.67 4.84
CA GLY A 214 11.03 29.70 5.05
C GLY A 214 11.40 30.16 6.45
N PRO A 215 12.69 30.50 6.71
CA PRO A 215 13.16 30.85 8.06
C PRO A 215 12.39 31.97 8.77
N ALA A 216 11.73 32.84 8.02
CA ALA A 216 10.94 33.94 8.57
C ALA A 216 9.52 33.55 8.98
N ASN A 217 8.97 32.44 8.48
CA ASN A 217 7.54 32.08 8.64
C ASN A 217 7.28 30.57 8.65
N TYR A 218 8.14 29.73 9.25
CA TYR A 218 7.91 28.30 9.36
C TYR A 218 6.69 27.91 10.19
N ASP A 219 6.17 28.81 11.01
CA ASP A 219 4.91 28.67 11.75
C ASP A 219 3.69 28.58 10.83
N ALA A 220 3.80 29.03 9.57
CA ALA A 220 2.79 28.81 8.53
C ALA A 220 2.61 27.32 8.14
N ILE A 221 3.58 26.45 8.46
CA ILE A 221 3.48 25.01 8.28
C ILE A 221 2.73 24.43 9.48
N TYR A 222 1.40 24.26 9.32
CA TYR A 222 0.54 23.82 10.40
C TYR A 222 -0.06 22.42 10.11
N PHE A 223 0.46 21.40 10.78
CA PHE A 223 0.09 20.00 10.54
C PHE A 223 -1.34 19.64 10.95
N GLN A 224 -1.94 20.38 11.88
CA GLN A 224 -3.33 20.18 12.33
C GLN A 224 -4.35 20.93 11.45
N GLU A 225 -3.90 21.63 10.40
CA GLU A 225 -4.76 22.29 9.42
C GLU A 225 -5.62 21.29 8.65
N TYR A 226 -6.89 21.58 8.45
CA TYR A 226 -7.85 20.75 7.71
C TYR A 226 -8.73 21.56 6.72
N GLU A 227 -8.66 22.88 6.71
CA GLU A 227 -9.36 23.72 5.73
C GLU A 227 -8.49 24.00 4.53
N ASN A 228 -7.26 24.47 4.74
CA ASN A 228 -6.30 24.78 3.69
C ASN A 228 -5.35 23.60 3.43
N VAL A 229 -5.84 22.57 2.75
CA VAL A 229 -5.06 21.36 2.40
C VAL A 229 -4.79 21.23 0.90
N ASP A 230 -5.27 22.16 0.10
CA ASP A 230 -5.20 22.07 -1.38
C ASP A 230 -3.80 22.35 -1.95
N TYR A 231 -2.90 22.94 -1.16
CA TYR A 231 -1.50 23.08 -1.53
C TYR A 231 -0.73 21.76 -1.54
N LEU A 232 -1.24 20.73 -0.84
CA LEU A 232 -0.60 19.43 -0.81
C LEU A 232 -0.62 18.77 -2.18
N LYS A 233 0.53 18.25 -2.60
CA LYS A 233 0.65 17.48 -3.82
C LYS A 233 0.17 16.05 -3.60
N TYR A 234 -0.77 15.59 -4.40
CA TYR A 234 -1.13 14.18 -4.49
C TYR A 234 -0.04 13.40 -5.22
N GLU A 235 0.60 12.45 -4.56
CA GLU A 235 1.70 11.64 -5.11
C GLU A 235 1.23 10.34 -5.76
N GLY A 236 0.11 9.81 -5.32
CA GLY A 236 -0.43 8.51 -5.75
C GLY A 236 -1.06 7.74 -4.60
N THR A 237 -1.26 6.46 -4.80
CA THR A 237 -1.76 5.53 -3.77
C THR A 237 -0.62 4.69 -3.21
N ILE A 238 -0.70 4.34 -1.92
CA ILE A 238 0.24 3.39 -1.28
C ILE A 238 -0.05 1.94 -1.69
N ASP A 239 -1.27 1.65 -2.15
CA ASP A 239 -1.68 0.34 -2.62
C ASP A 239 -1.32 0.19 -4.11
N PRO A 240 -0.71 -0.93 -4.53
CA PRO A 240 -0.39 -1.15 -5.93
C PRO A 240 -1.66 -1.29 -6.77
N LYS A 241 -1.69 -0.60 -7.92
CA LYS A 241 -2.79 -0.71 -8.89
C LYS A 241 -2.68 -1.98 -9.74
N ILE A 242 -1.46 -2.42 -10.03
CA ILE A 242 -1.18 -3.58 -10.87
C ILE A 242 -0.31 -4.54 -10.08
N THR A 243 -0.74 -5.80 -10.00
CA THR A 243 0.02 -6.89 -9.40
C THR A 243 -0.04 -8.11 -10.29
N GLY A 244 0.97 -8.95 -10.24
CA GLY A 244 0.91 -10.18 -10.99
C GLY A 244 2.18 -11.02 -10.94
N SER A 245 2.16 -12.06 -11.76
CA SER A 245 3.27 -12.99 -11.84
C SER A 245 3.44 -13.52 -13.27
N PHE A 246 4.65 -13.93 -13.58
CA PHE A 246 5.01 -14.52 -14.85
C PHE A 246 5.94 -15.71 -14.61
N GLY A 247 5.45 -16.92 -14.91
CA GLY A 247 6.14 -18.18 -14.72
C GLY A 247 6.42 -18.92 -16.01
N ASN A 248 7.59 -19.54 -16.10
CA ASN A 248 7.93 -20.48 -17.18
C ASN A 248 8.45 -21.78 -16.59
N THR A 249 7.93 -22.89 -17.08
CA THR A 249 8.42 -24.23 -16.73
C THR A 249 8.89 -24.95 -17.99
N PHE A 250 10.14 -25.37 -17.96
CA PHE A 250 10.78 -26.16 -19.00
C PHE A 250 11.03 -27.57 -18.45
N SER A 251 10.54 -28.59 -19.14
CA SER A 251 10.75 -29.98 -18.76
C SER A 251 11.41 -30.73 -19.92
N TRP A 252 12.52 -31.40 -19.65
CA TRP A 252 13.26 -32.18 -20.63
C TRP A 252 13.85 -33.46 -20.02
N LYS A 253 13.37 -34.62 -20.47
CA LYS A 253 13.90 -35.94 -20.05
C LYS A 253 14.09 -36.12 -18.53
N GLY A 254 13.10 -35.69 -17.74
CA GLY A 254 13.15 -35.76 -16.27
C GLY A 254 13.74 -34.52 -15.60
N LEU A 255 14.45 -33.66 -16.34
CA LEU A 255 14.90 -32.37 -15.87
C LEU A 255 13.75 -31.35 -15.95
N LYS A 256 13.49 -30.59 -14.88
CA LYS A 256 12.47 -29.55 -14.82
C LYS A 256 13.08 -28.25 -14.26
N LEU A 257 13.09 -27.22 -15.09
CA LEU A 257 13.48 -25.86 -14.71
C LEU A 257 12.22 -25.01 -14.57
N ASN A 258 12.05 -24.37 -13.42
CA ASN A 258 11.01 -23.37 -13.18
C ASN A 258 11.64 -22.00 -12.91
N VAL A 259 11.13 -20.99 -13.62
CA VAL A 259 11.53 -19.57 -13.44
C VAL A 259 10.28 -18.77 -13.20
N PHE A 260 10.18 -18.14 -12.03
CA PHE A 260 8.97 -17.45 -11.60
C PHE A 260 9.28 -16.03 -11.11
N PHE A 261 8.66 -15.06 -11.81
CA PHE A 261 8.73 -13.63 -11.47
C PHE A 261 7.43 -13.16 -10.86
N THR A 262 7.54 -12.20 -9.95
CA THR A 262 6.42 -11.38 -9.46
C THR A 262 6.68 -9.92 -9.77
N TYR A 263 5.61 -9.17 -9.98
CA TYR A 263 5.68 -7.73 -10.22
C TYR A 263 4.54 -6.98 -9.54
N SER A 264 4.81 -5.73 -9.20
CA SER A 264 3.86 -4.80 -8.62
C SER A 264 4.14 -3.40 -9.14
N PHE A 265 3.11 -2.65 -9.53
CA PHE A 265 3.25 -1.32 -10.11
C PHE A 265 2.11 -0.38 -9.69
N GLY A 266 2.40 0.92 -9.75
CA GLY A 266 1.40 1.97 -9.62
C GLY A 266 1.15 2.43 -8.19
N ASN A 267 2.04 2.10 -7.25
CA ASN A 267 2.02 2.61 -5.89
C ASN A 267 3.21 3.52 -5.60
N VAL A 268 3.08 4.31 -4.56
CA VAL A 268 4.13 5.18 -4.05
C VAL A 268 4.41 4.88 -2.58
N LEU A 269 5.65 5.13 -2.17
CA LEU A 269 6.12 4.88 -0.82
C LEU A 269 6.67 6.17 -0.22
N ARG A 270 6.35 6.45 1.05
CA ARG A 270 7.02 7.46 1.85
C ARG A 270 8.37 6.92 2.31
N LEU A 271 9.46 7.63 1.97
CA LEU A 271 10.79 7.28 2.46
C LEU A 271 10.89 7.55 3.97
N ASP A 272 11.70 6.76 4.67
CA ASP A 272 11.92 6.95 6.11
C ASP A 272 12.37 8.37 6.43
N PRO A 273 12.02 8.89 7.61
CA PRO A 273 12.46 10.20 8.07
C PRO A 273 13.98 10.34 7.99
N LEU A 274 14.46 11.37 7.33
CA LEU A 274 15.90 11.67 7.20
C LEU A 274 16.35 12.64 8.29
N CYS A 275 15.50 13.57 8.64
CA CYS A 275 15.74 14.58 9.65
C CYS A 275 15.05 14.18 10.96
N PRO A 276 15.67 14.47 12.13
CA PRO A 276 15.07 14.19 13.42
C PRO A 276 13.76 14.98 13.60
N VAL A 277 12.83 14.36 14.29
CA VAL A 277 11.60 15.01 14.75
C VAL A 277 11.91 15.62 16.14
N TYR A 278 11.41 16.83 16.40
CA TYR A 278 11.56 17.53 17.68
C TYR A 278 12.99 17.92 18.08
N GLY A 279 13.83 18.30 17.12
CA GLY A 279 15.12 18.90 17.41
C GLY A 279 16.05 18.05 18.25
N SER A 280 15.90 16.75 18.21
CA SER A 280 16.87 15.86 18.84
C SER A 280 18.22 16.03 18.14
N ASP A 281 19.26 16.30 18.92
CA ASP A 281 20.61 16.41 18.40
C ASP A 281 20.99 15.09 17.70
N TYR A 282 21.65 15.20 16.55
CA TYR A 282 22.35 14.06 15.99
C TYR A 282 23.46 13.65 16.94
N SER A 283 23.22 12.62 17.71
CA SER A 283 24.25 12.07 18.60
C SER A 283 25.01 10.96 17.90
N ASP A 284 26.23 10.70 18.34
CA ASP A 284 27.06 9.60 17.84
C ASP A 284 26.40 8.22 18.03
N LEU A 285 25.38 8.16 18.90
CA LEU A 285 24.58 6.97 19.17
C LEU A 285 23.41 6.78 18.20
N THR A 286 23.08 7.78 17.38
CA THR A 286 21.97 7.72 16.43
C THR A 286 22.48 7.28 15.07
N ALA A 287 22.01 6.14 14.58
CA ALA A 287 22.35 5.69 13.23
C ALA A 287 21.78 6.67 12.19
N SER A 288 22.66 7.29 11.43
CA SER A 288 22.29 8.22 10.36
C SER A 288 22.04 7.48 9.05
N MET A 289 21.06 7.95 8.29
CA MET A 289 20.79 7.45 6.95
C MET A 289 21.99 7.73 6.02
N LYS A 290 22.30 6.76 5.15
CA LYS A 290 23.37 6.89 4.15
C LYS A 290 23.24 8.15 3.29
N GLU A 291 22.01 8.56 3.01
CA GLU A 291 21.66 9.76 2.23
C GLU A 291 22.21 11.05 2.84
N MET A 292 22.34 11.12 4.17
CA MET A 292 22.89 12.29 4.88
C MET A 292 24.31 12.67 4.47
N LYS A 293 25.04 11.77 3.79
CA LYS A 293 26.35 12.10 3.21
C LYS A 293 26.26 13.16 2.12
N ASN A 294 25.12 13.25 1.46
CA ASN A 294 24.85 14.18 0.36
C ASN A 294 24.08 15.43 0.82
N ARG A 295 24.02 15.69 2.15
CA ARG A 295 23.35 16.89 2.67
C ARG A 295 24.09 18.17 2.28
N TRP A 296 23.40 19.27 2.34
CA TRP A 296 24.01 20.59 2.24
C TRP A 296 25.07 20.79 3.33
N MET A 297 26.26 21.30 2.99
CA MET A 297 27.38 21.55 3.90
C MET A 297 27.98 22.94 3.78
N ILE A 298 27.99 23.52 2.59
CA ILE A 298 28.56 24.84 2.30
C ILE A 298 27.66 25.62 1.35
N PRO A 299 27.67 26.96 1.38
CA PRO A 299 26.95 27.79 0.41
C PRO A 299 27.27 27.40 -1.05
N GLY A 300 26.22 27.26 -1.85
CA GLY A 300 26.28 26.76 -3.22
C GLY A 300 25.79 25.31 -3.35
N ASP A 301 25.80 24.52 -2.27
CA ASP A 301 25.30 23.15 -2.27
C ASP A 301 23.77 23.07 -2.49
N GLU A 302 23.02 24.14 -2.21
CA GLU A 302 21.58 24.23 -2.48
C GLU A 302 21.20 24.04 -3.95
N GLN A 303 22.19 24.22 -4.86
CA GLN A 303 22.00 23.99 -6.30
C GLN A 303 22.19 22.52 -6.71
N ILE A 304 22.86 21.73 -5.89
CA ILE A 304 23.24 20.33 -6.22
C ILE A 304 22.61 19.28 -5.32
N THR A 305 22.09 19.67 -4.14
CA THR A 305 21.40 18.76 -3.24
C THR A 305 20.04 19.32 -2.82
N THR A 306 19.09 18.40 -2.53
CA THR A 306 17.80 18.73 -1.93
C THR A 306 17.75 18.36 -0.43
N ILE A 307 18.83 17.79 0.11
CA ILE A 307 18.90 17.33 1.50
C ILE A 307 19.38 18.50 2.39
N PRO A 308 18.58 18.92 3.39
CA PRO A 308 18.89 20.06 4.22
C PRO A 308 20.17 19.87 5.05
N ALA A 309 20.74 21.00 5.47
CA ALA A 309 21.79 21.04 6.48
C ALA A 309 21.32 20.46 7.81
N ILE A 310 22.23 19.98 8.65
CA ILE A 310 21.94 19.73 10.06
C ILE A 310 21.85 21.09 10.76
N ALA A 311 20.67 21.41 11.32
CA ALA A 311 20.49 22.66 12.03
C ALA A 311 21.41 22.75 13.26
N THR A 312 22.03 23.88 13.46
CA THR A 312 22.80 24.16 14.65
C THR A 312 21.86 24.43 15.83
N VAL A 313 22.34 24.21 17.08
CA VAL A 313 21.59 24.52 18.30
C VAL A 313 21.17 26.01 18.34
N ARG A 314 22.01 26.89 17.77
CA ARG A 314 21.68 28.30 17.66
C ARG A 314 20.51 28.54 16.74
N GLN A 315 20.50 27.97 15.51
CA GLN A 315 19.40 28.08 14.56
C GLN A 315 18.09 27.50 15.15
N MET A 316 18.15 26.38 15.86
CA MET A 316 16.98 25.78 16.53
C MET A 316 16.37 26.66 17.61
N ARG A 317 17.16 27.57 18.22
CA ARG A 317 16.68 28.52 19.24
C ARG A 317 16.21 29.85 18.64
N GLU A 318 16.88 30.33 17.59
CA GLU A 318 16.65 31.65 17.01
C GLU A 318 15.54 31.66 15.94
N ILE A 319 15.37 30.54 15.21
CA ILE A 319 14.38 30.42 14.13
C ILE A 319 13.11 29.78 14.69
N ASN A 320 12.02 30.54 14.66
CA ASN A 320 10.72 30.04 15.13
C ASN A 320 10.24 28.87 14.26
N ALA A 321 9.71 27.84 14.90
CA ALA A 321 9.11 26.65 14.27
C ALA A 321 10.05 25.90 13.28
N LEU A 322 11.38 26.02 13.42
CA LEU A 322 12.34 25.29 12.58
C LEU A 322 12.12 23.76 12.63
N ASN A 323 11.66 23.22 13.78
CA ASN A 323 11.27 21.82 13.91
C ASN A 323 10.16 21.41 12.92
N ASN A 324 9.20 22.32 12.67
CA ASN A 324 8.13 22.07 11.71
C ASN A 324 8.70 21.95 10.29
N ALA A 325 9.72 22.74 9.94
CA ALA A 325 10.36 22.68 8.65
C ALA A 325 11.09 21.34 8.42
N TYR A 326 11.82 20.83 9.41
CA TYR A 326 12.46 19.51 9.31
C TYR A 326 11.46 18.37 9.30
N SER A 327 10.37 18.50 10.05
CA SER A 327 9.24 17.56 9.96
C SER A 327 8.58 17.62 8.59
N ALA A 328 8.35 18.81 8.05
CA ALA A 328 7.79 19.01 6.72
C ALA A 328 8.67 18.42 5.62
N TYR A 329 10.00 18.50 5.75
CA TYR A 329 10.92 17.86 4.82
C TYR A 329 10.71 16.34 4.78
N ASN A 330 10.52 15.68 5.91
CA ASN A 330 10.23 14.24 5.97
C ASN A 330 8.92 13.87 5.26
N TYR A 331 7.99 14.80 5.16
CA TYR A 331 6.71 14.66 4.46
C TYR A 331 6.66 15.38 3.10
N SER A 332 7.80 15.84 2.60
CA SER A 332 7.87 16.58 1.34
C SER A 332 7.84 15.68 0.10
N THR A 333 7.71 16.32 -1.05
CA THR A 333 7.83 15.70 -2.38
C THR A 333 9.16 15.01 -2.62
N GLU A 334 10.23 15.42 -1.91
CA GLU A 334 11.55 14.80 -2.00
C GLU A 334 11.59 13.41 -1.32
N ARG A 335 10.71 13.16 -0.37
CA ARG A 335 10.66 11.93 0.43
C ARG A 335 9.62 10.93 -0.08
N VAL A 336 9.41 10.88 -1.40
CA VAL A 336 8.53 9.91 -2.06
C VAL A 336 9.30 9.17 -3.15
N ALA A 337 9.13 7.84 -3.18
CA ALA A 337 9.65 6.95 -4.20
C ALA A 337 8.51 6.13 -4.80
N LYS A 338 8.72 5.57 -5.99
CA LYS A 338 7.82 4.57 -6.56
C LYS A 338 7.99 3.24 -5.83
N GLY A 339 6.87 2.59 -5.52
CA GLY A 339 6.84 1.24 -4.95
C GLY A 339 6.94 0.13 -5.99
N ASP A 340 7.10 0.49 -7.25
CA ASP A 340 7.15 -0.43 -8.38
C ASP A 340 8.32 -1.41 -8.28
N PHE A 341 8.08 -2.69 -8.54
CA PHE A 341 9.16 -3.68 -8.59
C PHE A 341 8.88 -4.86 -9.54
N ILE A 342 9.96 -5.50 -9.95
CA ILE A 342 9.99 -6.83 -10.60
C ILE A 342 11.00 -7.69 -9.85
N ARG A 343 10.59 -8.89 -9.43
CA ARG A 343 11.40 -9.80 -8.63
C ARG A 343 11.43 -11.20 -9.23
N LEU A 344 12.61 -11.80 -9.31
CA LEU A 344 12.77 -13.24 -9.50
C LEU A 344 12.44 -13.93 -8.16
N LYS A 345 11.19 -14.39 -8.05
CA LYS A 345 10.63 -14.95 -6.82
C LYS A 345 11.10 -16.37 -6.56
N GLU A 346 11.15 -17.20 -7.60
CA GLU A 346 11.62 -18.58 -7.52
C GLU A 346 12.40 -18.97 -8.77
N LEU A 347 13.51 -19.63 -8.55
CA LEU A 347 14.25 -20.42 -9.55
C LEU A 347 14.44 -21.81 -8.98
N SER A 348 13.93 -22.83 -9.64
CA SER A 348 14.12 -24.20 -9.19
C SER A 348 14.49 -25.13 -10.33
N LEU A 349 15.40 -26.05 -10.03
CA LEU A 349 15.84 -27.12 -10.91
C LEU A 349 15.58 -28.46 -10.21
N ALA A 350 14.77 -29.29 -10.85
CA ALA A 350 14.47 -30.64 -10.36
C ALA A 350 14.86 -31.67 -11.40
N TYR A 351 15.32 -32.82 -10.94
CA TYR A 351 15.59 -33.97 -11.80
C TYR A 351 14.98 -35.23 -11.21
N ASP A 352 14.06 -35.83 -11.97
CA ASP A 352 13.44 -37.12 -11.64
C ASP A 352 14.17 -38.24 -12.40
N LEU A 353 14.69 -39.19 -11.65
CA LEU A 353 15.33 -40.35 -12.25
C LEU A 353 14.32 -41.19 -13.03
N PRO A 354 14.68 -41.66 -14.25
CA PRO A 354 13.82 -42.52 -15.06
C PRO A 354 13.38 -43.77 -14.31
N LYS A 355 12.10 -44.14 -14.43
CA LYS A 355 11.49 -45.30 -13.75
C LYS A 355 12.21 -46.59 -13.96
N LYS A 356 12.90 -46.75 -15.12
CA LYS A 356 13.70 -47.94 -15.47
C LYS A 356 14.75 -48.33 -14.41
N TYR A 357 15.23 -47.41 -13.60
CA TYR A 357 16.20 -47.67 -12.51
C TYR A 357 15.56 -48.29 -11.28
N PHE A 358 14.23 -48.27 -11.20
CA PHE A 358 13.45 -48.77 -10.06
C PHE A 358 12.60 -49.99 -10.42
N GLU A 359 12.62 -50.42 -11.67
CA GLU A 359 11.92 -51.63 -12.13
C GLU A 359 12.44 -52.84 -11.39
N GLY A 360 11.57 -53.58 -10.68
CA GLY A 360 11.91 -54.74 -9.86
C GLY A 360 12.26 -54.43 -8.39
N GLN A 361 12.32 -53.18 -7.97
CA GLN A 361 12.53 -52.82 -6.56
C GLN A 361 11.19 -52.65 -5.82
N LYS A 362 11.03 -53.33 -4.64
CA LYS A 362 9.81 -53.25 -3.84
C LYS A 362 9.80 -52.04 -2.88
N ALA A 363 10.98 -51.47 -2.57
CA ALA A 363 11.15 -50.46 -1.50
C ALA A 363 11.13 -49.01 -2.04
N VAL A 364 11.60 -48.79 -3.31
CA VAL A 364 11.72 -47.44 -3.87
C VAL A 364 11.09 -47.47 -5.26
N SER A 365 10.07 -46.62 -5.46
CA SER A 365 9.33 -46.50 -6.73
C SER A 365 9.73 -45.29 -7.57
N SER A 366 10.34 -44.29 -6.97
CA SER A 366 10.80 -43.06 -7.61
C SER A 366 11.86 -42.39 -6.77
N PHE A 367 12.77 -41.65 -7.39
CA PHE A 367 13.74 -40.80 -6.74
C PHE A 367 13.90 -39.52 -7.56
N GLY A 368 13.81 -38.38 -6.90
CA GLY A 368 14.01 -37.07 -7.50
C GLY A 368 14.83 -36.17 -6.57
N VAL A 369 15.57 -35.27 -7.16
CA VAL A 369 16.31 -34.22 -6.46
C VAL A 369 15.81 -32.86 -6.96
N LYS A 370 15.50 -31.96 -6.05
CA LYS A 370 15.10 -30.58 -6.37
C LYS A 370 16.04 -29.61 -5.62
N VAL A 371 16.58 -28.66 -6.34
CA VAL A 371 17.27 -27.50 -5.79
C VAL A 371 16.41 -26.29 -6.12
N SER A 372 16.09 -25.50 -5.10
CA SER A 372 15.32 -24.28 -5.29
C SER A 372 15.96 -23.10 -4.57
N ALA A 373 15.80 -21.94 -5.17
CA ALA A 373 16.21 -20.67 -4.59
C ALA A 373 15.05 -19.67 -4.72
N THR A 374 14.74 -19.00 -3.62
CA THR A 374 13.67 -18.01 -3.56
C THR A 374 14.20 -16.62 -3.25
N ASN A 375 13.49 -15.59 -3.72
CA ASN A 375 13.84 -14.17 -3.55
C ASN A 375 15.25 -13.81 -4.04
N LEU A 376 15.70 -14.45 -5.13
CA LEU A 376 17.07 -14.35 -5.62
C LEU A 376 17.48 -12.95 -6.04
N TRP A 377 16.60 -12.27 -6.75
CA TRP A 377 16.98 -11.05 -7.43
C TRP A 377 15.79 -10.09 -7.56
N LEU A 378 16.00 -8.85 -7.10
CA LEU A 378 15.13 -7.72 -7.36
C LEU A 378 15.60 -7.09 -8.68
N ALA A 379 14.93 -7.44 -9.78
CA ALA A 379 15.34 -7.05 -11.13
C ALA A 379 15.09 -5.56 -11.40
N TYR A 380 14.02 -5.01 -10.80
CA TYR A 380 13.67 -3.61 -10.92
C TYR A 380 13.13 -3.09 -9.59
N ALA A 381 13.56 -1.90 -9.18
CA ALA A 381 13.01 -1.07 -8.11
C ALA A 381 13.46 0.38 -8.29
N ASP A 382 12.77 1.33 -7.68
CA ASP A 382 13.14 2.75 -7.73
C ASP A 382 14.52 2.98 -7.07
N LYS A 383 15.38 3.74 -7.73
CA LYS A 383 16.71 4.09 -7.23
C LYS A 383 16.65 4.92 -5.93
N LYS A 384 15.59 5.70 -5.71
CA LYS A 384 15.37 6.47 -4.47
C LYS A 384 15.24 5.57 -3.22
N LEU A 385 14.95 4.28 -3.40
CA LEU A 385 14.90 3.31 -2.30
C LEU A 385 16.30 2.92 -1.76
N ASN A 386 17.38 3.34 -2.43
CA ASN A 386 18.77 3.08 -2.02
C ASN A 386 19.09 1.59 -1.79
N GLY A 387 18.49 0.69 -2.58
CA GLY A 387 18.66 -0.75 -2.49
C GLY A 387 17.77 -1.43 -1.45
N ARG A 388 16.86 -0.70 -0.79
CA ARG A 388 15.83 -1.28 0.06
C ARG A 388 14.76 -1.95 -0.78
N ASP A 389 14.12 -2.95 -0.19
CA ASP A 389 13.09 -3.73 -0.84
C ASP A 389 11.73 -3.01 -0.76
N PRO A 390 11.10 -2.65 -1.88
CA PRO A 390 9.82 -1.95 -1.87
C PRO A 390 8.67 -2.77 -1.23
N GLU A 391 8.70 -4.09 -1.33
CA GLU A 391 7.68 -4.98 -0.76
C GLU A 391 7.63 -4.92 0.78
N TYR A 392 8.75 -4.57 1.42
CA TYR A 392 8.89 -4.54 2.88
C TYR A 392 9.09 -3.14 3.45
N TYR A 393 9.00 -2.12 2.63
CA TYR A 393 9.34 -0.76 3.04
C TYR A 393 8.41 -0.19 4.12
N ASN A 394 7.12 -0.51 4.07
CA ASN A 394 6.08 0.07 4.93
C ASN A 394 5.57 -0.90 6.02
N SER A 395 6.27 -1.95 6.35
CA SER A 395 5.79 -2.98 7.29
C SER A 395 5.81 -2.57 8.78
N GLY A 396 5.93 -1.28 9.08
CA GLY A 396 5.71 -0.75 10.44
C GLY A 396 6.75 -1.14 11.48
N GLY A 397 8.01 -1.28 11.08
CA GLY A 397 9.11 -1.64 11.99
C GLY A 397 10.43 -1.82 11.25
N VAL A 398 11.46 -2.27 11.95
CA VAL A 398 12.72 -2.71 11.35
C VAL A 398 12.47 -4.07 10.70
N SER A 399 11.84 -4.09 9.52
CA SER A 399 11.67 -5.33 8.78
C SER A 399 12.95 -5.67 8.03
N SER A 400 13.47 -6.84 8.29
CA SER A 400 14.50 -7.45 7.44
C SER A 400 13.89 -7.69 6.05
N PRO A 401 14.60 -7.38 4.95
CA PRO A 401 14.20 -7.84 3.63
C PRO A 401 14.06 -9.37 3.64
N VAL A 402 13.15 -9.89 2.81
CA VAL A 402 12.96 -11.35 2.72
C VAL A 402 14.27 -12.01 2.39
N PRO A 403 14.74 -12.95 3.22
CA PRO A 403 16.00 -13.61 2.99
C PRO A 403 15.96 -14.40 1.69
N ARG A 404 17.09 -14.46 1.02
CA ARG A 404 17.31 -15.43 -0.05
C ARG A 404 17.38 -16.82 0.61
N GLN A 405 16.56 -17.73 0.12
CA GLN A 405 16.52 -19.10 0.65
C GLN A 405 16.98 -20.07 -0.43
N PHE A 406 17.80 -21.03 -0.04
CA PHE A 406 18.27 -22.13 -0.89
C PHE A 406 17.87 -23.44 -0.22
N THR A 407 17.24 -24.29 -0.98
CA THR A 407 16.75 -25.61 -0.50
C THR A 407 17.15 -26.69 -1.45
#